data_0e7bf644f891fdbfee895724075ed71f
#
_entry.id   0e7bf644f891fdbfee895724075ed71f
#
_cell.length_a   1.000
_cell.length_b   1.000
_cell.length_c   1.000
_cell.angle_alpha   90.00
_cell.angle_beta   90.00
_cell.angle_gamma   90.00
#
_symmetry.space_group_name_H-M   'P 1'
#
loop_
_entity.id
_entity.type
_entity.pdbx_description
1 polymer ?
#
loop_
_entity_poly.entity_id
_entity_poly.type
_entity_poly.pdbx_seq_one_letter_code
_entity_poly.pdbx_strand_id
1 'polypeptide(L)'
;MLDLSKSGERQANDFLLRTTNKRDQMWTILDLRRHGDVLLFVVLIFDTESKIPARSNAAAVTSAVARGKAVWVLDRPNPAGRPVEGTLLQAGWESFVGAGPMPMRHGLTMGELGQWFIATLRLEVDYRVIEMSGWNPEGAPGYGWPIGERSWINPSPNAPNLSMARAYAGTVMLEGTTLSEGRGTTRPLELFGAPDIDAQAVMAEMRALAPEWLRGCVLRECWFEPTFHKHAGKLCQGVQIHVEDPAHYDHAAFRPWRLQALAFKAIRRLQPDYPLWRDFPYEYEFDRLAIDLINGSPVLREWVDDPATVPADLEAVARADEAAWAAQRAPFLLY
;
A
#
# COMPACT_ATOMS: atom_id res chain seq x y z
N MET A 1 -10.53 0.86 26.93
CA MET A 1 -10.69 2.30 27.16
C MET A 1 -9.42 2.78 27.86
N LEU A 2 -8.60 3.60 27.22
CA LEU A 2 -7.33 4.08 27.79
C LEU A 2 -7.66 5.31 28.66
N ASP A 3 -7.35 5.22 29.96
CA ASP A 3 -7.46 6.36 30.86
C ASP A 3 -6.22 7.25 30.73
N LEU A 4 -6.43 8.49 30.25
CA LEU A 4 -5.36 9.45 29.98
C LEU A 4 -5.35 10.61 31.02
N SER A 5 -5.99 10.45 32.18
CA SER A 5 -5.76 11.36 33.29
C SER A 5 -4.35 11.15 33.86
N LYS A 6 -3.59 12.15 34.19
CA LYS A 6 -2.24 12.15 34.81
C LYS A 6 -1.18 11.12 34.39
N SER A 7 -1.54 10.02 33.68
CA SER A 7 -0.62 9.02 33.15
C SER A 7 -0.63 8.98 31.61
N GLY A 8 -1.29 9.93 30.97
CA GLY A 8 -1.55 9.92 29.55
C GLY A 8 -0.32 9.87 28.66
N GLU A 9 0.76 10.54 29.07
CA GLU A 9 2.04 10.44 28.34
C GLU A 9 2.68 9.05 28.48
N ARG A 10 2.59 8.42 29.66
CA ARG A 10 3.07 7.06 29.85
C ARG A 10 2.23 6.04 29.08
N GLN A 11 0.92 6.19 29.09
CA GLN A 11 0.02 5.28 28.38
C GLN A 11 0.08 5.48 26.86
N ALA A 12 0.24 6.71 26.37
CA ALA A 12 0.49 6.97 24.95
C ALA A 12 1.84 6.43 24.53
N ASN A 13 2.89 6.62 25.33
CA ASN A 13 4.21 6.03 25.10
C ASN A 13 4.19 4.50 25.23
N ASP A 14 3.43 3.92 26.17
CA ASP A 14 3.24 2.48 26.27
C ASP A 14 2.43 1.89 25.11
N PHE A 15 1.43 2.62 24.62
CA PHE A 15 0.70 2.23 23.40
C PHE A 15 1.60 2.30 22.18
N LEU A 16 2.39 3.37 22.04
CA LEU A 16 3.39 3.52 20.98
C LEU A 16 4.47 2.45 21.07
N LEU A 17 4.99 2.17 22.27
CA LEU A 17 5.98 1.12 22.51
C LEU A 17 5.42 -0.29 22.28
N ARG A 18 4.15 -0.53 22.57
CA ARG A 18 3.49 -1.83 22.31
C ARG A 18 3.20 -2.04 20.83
N THR A 19 2.90 -0.97 20.08
CA THR A 19 2.74 -1.04 18.62
C THR A 19 4.07 -1.11 17.88
N THR A 20 5.15 -0.54 18.43
CA THR A 20 6.50 -0.58 17.86
C THR A 20 7.27 -1.87 18.18
N ASN A 21 6.83 -2.66 19.16
CA ASN A 21 7.54 -3.87 19.60
C ASN A 21 7.21 -5.14 18.79
N LYS A 22 6.36 -5.07 17.78
CA LYS A 22 6.22 -6.12 16.78
C LYS A 22 7.28 -5.93 15.69
N ARG A 23 8.13 -6.93 15.54
CA ARG A 23 9.35 -6.94 14.71
C ARG A 23 9.15 -6.58 13.24
N ASP A 24 7.92 -6.45 12.74
CA ASP A 24 7.61 -6.32 11.31
C ASP A 24 6.83 -5.03 10.94
N GLN A 25 6.51 -4.16 11.90
CA GLN A 25 5.77 -2.93 11.63
C GLN A 25 6.36 -1.77 12.43
N MET A 26 7.26 -1.02 11.82
CA MET A 26 7.74 0.23 12.39
C MET A 26 6.83 1.40 11.98
N TRP A 27 5.96 1.79 12.91
CA TRP A 27 5.30 3.08 12.86
C TRP A 27 6.27 4.14 13.38
N THR A 28 6.74 5.00 12.51
CA THR A 28 7.52 6.14 12.97
C THR A 28 6.57 7.31 13.18
N ILE A 29 5.99 7.42 14.36
CA ILE A 29 5.47 8.70 14.85
C ILE A 29 6.69 9.51 15.23
N LEU A 30 7.12 10.42 14.36
CA LEU A 30 8.35 11.16 14.56
C LEU A 30 8.24 12.22 15.66
N ASP A 31 7.07 12.73 15.92
CA ASP A 31 6.87 13.69 16.99
C ASP A 31 5.39 13.73 17.41
N LEU A 32 5.11 13.38 18.65
CA LEU A 32 3.84 13.61 19.29
C LEU A 32 4.04 14.79 20.24
N ARG A 33 3.80 16.00 19.79
CA ARG A 33 3.88 17.19 20.65
C ARG A 33 2.51 17.62 21.11
N ARG A 34 2.35 17.69 22.41
CA ARG A 34 1.22 18.37 23.03
C ARG A 34 1.57 19.86 23.11
N HIS A 35 0.80 20.70 22.43
CA HIS A 35 0.85 22.14 22.63
C HIS A 35 -0.54 22.61 23.11
N GLY A 36 -0.69 22.76 24.41
CA GLY A 36 -1.97 23.08 25.03
C GLY A 36 -3.02 21.99 24.76
N ASP A 37 -4.15 22.37 24.15
CA ASP A 37 -5.25 21.46 23.81
C ASP A 37 -5.17 20.86 22.40
N VAL A 38 -4.08 21.12 21.67
CA VAL A 38 -3.84 20.59 20.32
C VAL A 38 -2.98 19.36 20.40
N LEU A 39 -3.43 18.26 19.80
CA LEU A 39 -2.64 17.08 19.56
C LEU A 39 -2.02 17.21 18.14
N LEU A 40 -0.74 17.53 18.07
CA LEU A 40 -0.02 17.64 16.82
C LEU A 40 0.50 16.26 16.42
N PHE A 41 -0.11 15.66 15.41
CA PHE A 41 0.41 14.46 14.79
C PHE A 41 1.35 14.84 13.65
N VAL A 42 2.64 14.70 13.84
CA VAL A 42 3.60 14.64 12.74
C VAL A 42 3.72 13.15 12.35
N VAL A 43 2.79 12.70 11.55
CA VAL A 43 2.82 11.33 11.06
C VAL A 43 3.64 11.31 9.77
N LEU A 44 4.89 10.90 9.85
CA LEU A 44 5.64 10.46 8.69
C LEU A 44 5.27 8.99 8.44
N ILE A 45 4.05 8.77 7.98
CA ILE A 45 3.67 7.47 7.45
C ILE A 45 3.89 7.58 5.95
N PHE A 46 4.93 6.94 5.49
CA PHE A 46 4.99 6.52 4.10
C PHE A 46 4.01 5.36 4.00
N ASP A 47 2.82 5.65 3.47
CA ASP A 47 1.90 4.59 3.16
C ASP A 47 2.33 3.92 1.89
N THR A 48 3.02 2.87 2.09
CA THR A 48 3.23 1.90 1.05
C THR A 48 2.20 0.77 1.12
N GLU A 49 1.50 0.61 2.24
CA GLU A 49 0.32 -0.25 2.33
C GLU A 49 -0.91 0.63 2.23
N SER A 50 -1.54 0.63 1.08
CA SER A 50 -2.60 1.55 0.67
C SER A 50 -3.79 1.67 1.63
N LYS A 51 -3.83 0.84 2.67
CA LYS A 51 -4.93 0.78 3.63
C LYS A 51 -4.53 1.03 5.09
N ILE A 52 -3.25 0.94 5.46
CA ILE A 52 -2.79 1.10 6.84
C ILE A 52 -2.79 2.55 7.33
N PRO A 53 -2.35 3.58 6.60
CA PRO A 53 -2.52 4.97 7.01
C PRO A 53 -3.97 5.40 7.06
N ALA A 54 -4.81 4.85 6.19
CA ALA A 54 -6.23 5.04 6.29
C ALA A 54 -6.72 4.71 7.69
N ARG A 55 -6.34 3.55 8.24
CA ARG A 55 -6.72 3.16 9.60
C ARG A 55 -6.05 3.98 10.69
N SER A 56 -4.78 4.32 10.55
CA SER A 56 -4.08 5.18 11.50
C SER A 56 -4.64 6.57 11.52
N ASN A 57 -4.96 7.13 10.36
CA ASN A 57 -5.63 8.42 10.25
C ASN A 57 -7.05 8.35 10.84
N ALA A 58 -7.83 7.34 10.50
CA ALA A 58 -9.15 7.13 11.07
C ALA A 58 -9.08 6.95 12.60
N ALA A 59 -8.14 6.15 13.10
CA ALA A 59 -7.96 5.93 14.54
C ALA A 59 -7.50 7.20 15.26
N ALA A 60 -6.60 7.99 14.69
CA ALA A 60 -6.14 9.25 15.24
C ALA A 60 -7.27 10.27 15.33
N VAL A 61 -8.02 10.45 14.24
CA VAL A 61 -9.16 11.36 14.18
C VAL A 61 -10.26 10.92 15.17
N THR A 62 -10.65 9.65 15.18
CA THR A 62 -11.65 9.11 16.10
C THR A 62 -11.23 9.28 17.57
N SER A 63 -9.94 9.08 17.86
CA SER A 63 -9.38 9.27 19.18
C SER A 63 -9.40 10.74 19.64
N ALA A 64 -9.16 11.68 18.71
CA ALA A 64 -9.24 13.11 18.96
C ALA A 64 -10.70 13.55 19.22
N VAL A 65 -11.65 13.08 18.41
CA VAL A 65 -13.09 13.31 18.61
C VAL A 65 -13.51 12.89 20.00
N ALA A 66 -13.19 11.66 20.42
CA ALA A 66 -13.54 11.13 21.74
C ALA A 66 -12.96 11.94 22.91
N ARG A 67 -12.00 12.83 22.66
CA ARG A 67 -11.32 13.67 23.67
C ARG A 67 -11.51 15.16 23.47
N GLY A 68 -12.34 15.57 22.50
CA GLY A 68 -12.56 16.99 22.17
C GLY A 68 -11.27 17.73 21.79
N LYS A 69 -10.36 17.07 21.06
CA LYS A 69 -9.07 17.61 20.65
C LYS A 69 -9.06 17.95 19.17
N ALA A 70 -8.34 19.03 18.82
CA ALA A 70 -8.05 19.35 17.43
C ALA A 70 -6.99 18.40 16.85
N VAL A 71 -7.10 18.12 15.55
CA VAL A 71 -6.11 17.35 14.78
C VAL A 71 -5.49 18.25 13.71
N TRP A 72 -4.18 18.40 13.74
CA TRP A 72 -3.45 19.13 12.72
C TRP A 72 -2.56 18.17 11.95
N VAL A 73 -2.67 18.15 10.63
CA VAL A 73 -1.86 17.33 9.74
C VAL A 73 -0.92 18.23 8.97
N LEU A 74 0.39 18.05 9.15
CA LEU A 74 1.41 18.64 8.31
C LEU A 74 1.51 17.76 7.06
N ASP A 75 0.86 18.18 5.99
CA ASP A 75 0.69 17.32 4.81
C ASP A 75 2.01 17.00 4.10
N ARG A 76 2.03 15.89 3.41
CA ARG A 76 3.19 15.35 2.70
C ARG A 76 2.78 14.72 1.37
N PRO A 77 3.70 14.68 0.39
CA PRO A 77 3.47 13.98 -0.85
C PRO A 77 3.14 12.50 -0.62
N ASN A 78 2.17 11.98 -1.37
CA ASN A 78 2.00 10.54 -1.49
C ASN A 78 3.03 10.02 -2.52
N PRO A 79 3.98 9.14 -2.15
CA PRO A 79 5.01 8.67 -3.06
C PRO A 79 4.48 7.81 -4.22
N ALA A 80 3.30 7.19 -4.06
CA ALA A 80 2.60 6.50 -5.14
C ALA A 80 1.88 7.45 -6.13
N GLY A 81 1.83 8.76 -5.79
CA GLY A 81 1.25 9.82 -6.63
C GLY A 81 -0.27 9.83 -6.68
N ARG A 82 -0.81 10.52 -7.68
CA ARG A 82 -2.26 10.75 -7.88
C ARG A 82 -3.04 9.65 -8.60
N PRO A 83 -2.45 8.81 -9.46
CA PRO A 83 -3.24 7.79 -10.14
C PRO A 83 -4.02 6.91 -9.18
N VAL A 84 -5.21 6.50 -9.63
CA VAL A 84 -6.08 5.57 -8.90
C VAL A 84 -5.96 4.20 -9.55
N GLU A 85 -5.90 3.14 -8.72
CA GLU A 85 -5.85 1.79 -9.24
C GLU A 85 -6.30 0.75 -8.21
N GLY A 86 -7.01 -0.26 -8.69
CA GLY A 86 -7.43 -1.41 -7.92
C GLY A 86 -8.92 -1.43 -7.60
N THR A 87 -9.37 -2.54 -7.01
CA THR A 87 -10.75 -2.69 -6.55
C THR A 87 -10.98 -2.03 -5.21
N LEU A 88 -12.21 -1.60 -4.94
CA LEU A 88 -12.60 -1.05 -3.64
C LEU A 88 -12.65 -2.15 -2.58
N LEU A 89 -12.28 -1.79 -1.37
CA LEU A 89 -12.57 -2.63 -0.22
C LEU A 89 -14.08 -2.75 -0.04
N GLN A 90 -14.58 -3.98 -0.02
CA GLN A 90 -16.00 -4.26 0.14
C GLN A 90 -16.43 -4.22 1.60
N ALA A 91 -17.69 -3.84 1.83
CA ALA A 91 -18.27 -3.86 3.17
C ALA A 91 -18.17 -5.25 3.82
N GLY A 92 -17.75 -5.29 5.08
CA GLY A 92 -17.49 -6.53 5.81
C GLY A 92 -16.06 -7.08 5.64
N TRP A 93 -15.24 -6.44 4.80
CA TRP A 93 -13.82 -6.79 4.61
C TRP A 93 -12.87 -5.81 5.32
N GLU A 94 -13.42 -4.91 6.11
CA GLU A 94 -12.60 -4.01 6.94
C GLU A 94 -11.73 -4.83 7.90
N SER A 95 -10.47 -4.44 8.02
CA SER A 95 -9.49 -5.16 8.82
C SER A 95 -8.40 -4.20 9.31
N PHE A 96 -7.37 -4.72 9.96
CA PHE A 96 -6.21 -3.92 10.33
C PHE A 96 -5.53 -3.29 9.10
N VAL A 97 -5.54 -3.95 7.96
CA VAL A 97 -4.93 -3.49 6.70
C VAL A 97 -5.92 -2.81 5.75
N GLY A 98 -7.16 -2.58 6.16
CA GLY A 98 -8.17 -1.94 5.31
C GLY A 98 -9.27 -1.28 6.12
N ALA A 99 -9.34 0.07 6.12
CA ALA A 99 -10.23 0.83 6.99
C ALA A 99 -11.45 1.44 6.30
N GLY A 100 -11.56 1.33 4.99
CA GLY A 100 -12.69 1.92 4.26
C GLY A 100 -12.69 1.59 2.77
N PRO A 101 -13.77 1.94 2.05
CA PRO A 101 -13.98 1.58 0.66
C PRO A 101 -13.10 2.42 -0.28
N MET A 102 -11.82 2.14 -0.30
CA MET A 102 -10.84 2.76 -1.18
C MET A 102 -10.02 1.70 -1.93
N PRO A 103 -9.50 2.03 -3.12
CA PRO A 103 -8.66 1.11 -3.87
C PRO A 103 -7.24 1.07 -3.30
N MET A 104 -6.46 0.11 -3.75
CA MET A 104 -5.07 -0.09 -3.36
C MET A 104 -4.21 1.15 -3.59
N ARG A 105 -4.33 1.80 -4.75
CA ARG A 105 -3.71 3.09 -5.08
C ARG A 105 -4.77 4.18 -5.03
N HIS A 106 -4.98 4.78 -3.86
CA HIS A 106 -6.07 5.73 -3.63
C HIS A 106 -5.77 7.17 -4.10
N GLY A 107 -4.51 7.55 -4.22
CA GLY A 107 -4.05 8.83 -4.77
C GLY A 107 -4.37 10.06 -3.92
N LEU A 108 -4.59 9.91 -2.61
CA LEU A 108 -4.77 11.01 -1.67
C LEU A 108 -3.50 11.25 -0.85
N THR A 109 -3.26 12.48 -0.43
CA THR A 109 -2.30 12.79 0.65
C THR A 109 -2.89 12.41 2.01
N MET A 110 -2.09 12.48 3.07
CA MET A 110 -2.56 12.20 4.42
C MET A 110 -3.60 13.22 4.89
N GLY A 111 -3.40 14.50 4.53
CA GLY A 111 -4.35 15.55 4.84
C GLY A 111 -5.70 15.34 4.16
N GLU A 112 -5.67 15.05 2.87
CA GLU A 112 -6.87 14.75 2.07
C GLU A 112 -7.59 13.48 2.56
N LEU A 113 -6.84 12.43 2.89
CA LEU A 113 -7.38 11.18 3.39
C LEU A 113 -8.09 11.36 4.74
N GLY A 114 -7.53 12.18 5.63
CA GLY A 114 -8.17 12.50 6.90
C GLY A 114 -9.49 13.26 6.71
N GLN A 115 -9.54 14.23 5.80
CA GLN A 115 -10.79 14.92 5.45
C GLN A 115 -11.85 13.94 4.91
N TRP A 116 -11.44 13.02 4.04
CA TRP A 116 -12.33 12.01 3.51
C TRP A 116 -12.90 11.10 4.62
N PHE A 117 -12.06 10.66 5.59
CA PHE A 117 -12.52 9.87 6.72
C PHE A 117 -13.50 10.61 7.61
N ILE A 118 -13.22 11.90 7.91
CA ILE A 118 -14.10 12.73 8.72
C ILE A 118 -15.48 12.83 8.07
N ALA A 119 -15.53 13.09 6.79
CA ALA A 119 -16.79 13.18 6.05
C ALA A 119 -17.52 11.83 5.99
N THR A 120 -16.78 10.74 5.67
CA THR A 120 -17.34 9.38 5.54
C THR A 120 -17.88 8.86 6.86
N LEU A 121 -17.17 9.07 7.96
CA LEU A 121 -17.54 8.63 9.29
C LEU A 121 -18.42 9.66 10.03
N ARG A 122 -18.71 10.80 9.41
CA ARG A 122 -19.50 11.91 9.98
C ARG A 122 -18.99 12.35 11.37
N LEU A 123 -17.68 12.56 11.46
CA LEU A 123 -17.03 12.93 12.71
C LEU A 123 -17.04 14.46 12.90
N GLU A 124 -17.30 14.90 14.15
CA GLU A 124 -17.16 16.30 14.54
C GLU A 124 -15.81 16.52 15.21
N VAL A 125 -14.88 17.15 14.48
CA VAL A 125 -13.50 17.41 14.96
C VAL A 125 -12.95 18.69 14.33
N ASP A 126 -12.19 19.49 15.10
CA ASP A 126 -11.37 20.57 14.55
C ASP A 126 -10.17 19.94 13.83
N TYR A 127 -10.30 19.77 12.52
CA TYR A 127 -9.29 19.16 11.66
C TYR A 127 -8.68 20.20 10.73
N ARG A 128 -7.37 20.32 10.74
CA ARG A 128 -6.65 21.29 9.93
C ARG A 128 -5.52 20.61 9.16
N VAL A 129 -5.48 20.88 7.88
CA VAL A 129 -4.35 20.51 7.02
C VAL A 129 -3.45 21.72 6.86
N ILE A 130 -2.18 21.53 7.19
CA ILE A 130 -1.13 22.50 6.83
C ILE A 130 -0.62 22.07 5.48
N GLU A 131 -1.08 22.80 4.47
CA GLU A 131 -0.87 22.47 3.06
C GLU A 131 0.60 22.59 2.64
N MET A 132 0.98 21.83 1.62
CA MET A 132 2.29 21.94 0.98
C MET A 132 2.30 23.15 0.05
N SER A 133 3.36 23.94 0.08
CA SER A 133 3.53 25.05 -0.83
C SER A 133 4.21 24.59 -2.14
N GLY A 134 3.63 24.96 -3.29
CA GLY A 134 4.21 24.69 -4.59
C GLY A 134 4.26 23.21 -5.00
N TRP A 135 3.49 22.35 -4.34
CA TRP A 135 3.44 20.94 -4.69
C TRP A 135 2.73 20.71 -6.02
N ASN A 136 3.34 19.92 -6.92
CA ASN A 136 2.78 19.52 -8.19
C ASN A 136 2.86 18.00 -8.34
N PRO A 137 1.76 17.25 -8.12
CA PRO A 137 1.72 15.81 -8.22
C PRO A 137 1.88 15.26 -9.64
N GLU A 138 1.69 16.10 -10.66
CA GLU A 138 1.82 15.72 -12.08
C GLU A 138 3.23 16.02 -12.64
N GLY A 139 4.08 16.71 -11.86
CA GLY A 139 5.40 17.15 -12.29
C GLY A 139 6.42 16.01 -12.35
N ALA A 140 6.90 15.70 -13.57
CA ALA A 140 8.02 14.78 -13.75
C ALA A 140 9.34 15.39 -13.22
N PRO A 141 10.32 14.57 -12.80
CA PRO A 141 10.31 13.11 -12.74
C PRO A 141 9.76 12.53 -11.43
N GLY A 142 9.46 13.38 -10.46
CA GLY A 142 9.07 12.96 -9.10
C GLY A 142 7.59 12.68 -8.93
N TYR A 143 6.73 13.29 -9.75
CA TYR A 143 5.28 13.21 -9.65
C TYR A 143 4.77 13.53 -8.24
N GLY A 144 5.19 14.71 -7.75
CA GLY A 144 4.93 15.19 -6.40
C GLY A 144 5.99 14.81 -5.37
N TRP A 145 6.86 13.85 -5.64
CA TRP A 145 7.99 13.57 -4.77
C TRP A 145 9.15 14.52 -5.07
N PRO A 146 9.74 15.22 -4.07
CA PRO A 146 10.78 16.23 -4.30
C PRO A 146 12.15 15.59 -4.55
N ILE A 147 12.34 14.97 -5.72
CA ILE A 147 13.61 14.34 -6.12
C ILE A 147 14.71 15.40 -6.16
N GLY A 148 15.84 15.11 -5.52
CA GLY A 148 16.99 16.01 -5.45
C GLY A 148 16.90 17.10 -4.38
N GLU A 149 15.73 17.34 -3.80
CA GLU A 149 15.56 18.34 -2.74
C GLU A 149 15.58 17.72 -1.35
N ARG A 150 15.09 16.48 -1.22
CA ARG A 150 15.03 15.75 0.05
C ARG A 150 15.49 14.31 -0.13
N SER A 151 16.29 13.85 0.82
CA SER A 151 16.66 12.45 0.90
C SER A 151 15.45 11.58 1.27
N TRP A 152 15.42 10.38 0.73
CA TRP A 152 14.48 9.36 1.17
C TRP A 152 14.80 8.95 2.61
N ILE A 153 13.80 8.89 3.45
CA ILE A 153 13.90 8.35 4.81
C ILE A 153 13.04 7.11 4.86
N ASN A 154 13.67 5.99 5.16
CA ASN A 154 12.98 4.69 5.17
C ASN A 154 11.86 4.67 6.21
N PRO A 155 10.59 4.56 5.81
CA PRO A 155 9.47 4.44 6.76
C PRO A 155 9.46 3.06 7.44
N SER A 156 10.10 2.08 6.81
CA SER A 156 10.26 0.71 7.27
C SER A 156 11.64 0.19 6.82
N PRO A 157 12.23 -0.80 7.50
CA PRO A 157 13.48 -1.44 7.05
C PRO A 157 13.42 -2.00 5.63
N ASN A 158 12.21 -2.36 5.16
CA ASN A 158 11.98 -2.90 3.82
C ASN A 158 11.37 -1.85 2.85
N ALA A 159 11.51 -0.57 3.15
CA ALA A 159 11.05 0.52 2.29
C ALA A 159 12.25 1.44 1.93
N PRO A 160 13.21 0.96 1.12
CA PRO A 160 14.50 1.61 0.96
C PRO A 160 14.49 2.84 0.05
N ASN A 161 13.50 3.00 -0.82
CA ASN A 161 13.52 4.02 -1.85
C ASN A 161 12.13 4.31 -2.45
N LEU A 162 12.07 5.33 -3.30
CA LEU A 162 10.86 5.75 -4.00
C LEU A 162 10.32 4.69 -4.98
N SER A 163 11.19 3.92 -5.62
CA SER A 163 10.79 2.88 -6.58
C SER A 163 9.97 1.79 -5.90
N MET A 164 10.41 1.38 -4.71
CA MET A 164 9.64 0.47 -3.87
C MET A 164 8.25 1.05 -3.58
N ALA A 165 8.16 2.30 -3.14
CA ALA A 165 6.88 2.93 -2.81
C ALA A 165 5.93 3.02 -4.00
N ARG A 166 6.45 3.23 -5.22
CA ARG A 166 5.67 3.20 -6.46
C ARG A 166 5.13 1.82 -6.79
N ALA A 167 5.94 0.77 -6.61
CA ALA A 167 5.55 -0.61 -6.90
C ALA A 167 4.62 -1.19 -5.81
N TYR A 168 4.69 -0.68 -4.59
CA TYR A 168 4.10 -1.28 -3.40
C TYR A 168 2.57 -1.41 -3.46
N ALA A 169 1.87 -0.51 -4.15
CA ALA A 169 0.42 -0.63 -4.34
C ALA A 169 0.00 -1.94 -5.06
N GLY A 170 0.96 -2.65 -5.64
CA GLY A 170 0.78 -4.01 -6.16
C GLY A 170 1.53 -5.05 -5.33
N THR A 171 2.82 -4.81 -5.07
CA THR A 171 3.70 -5.82 -4.45
C THR A 171 3.38 -6.13 -2.98
N VAL A 172 2.61 -5.29 -2.28
CA VAL A 172 2.07 -5.62 -0.96
C VAL A 172 1.23 -6.91 -0.99
N MET A 173 0.56 -7.20 -2.09
CA MET A 173 -0.24 -8.42 -2.24
C MET A 173 0.59 -9.70 -2.13
N LEU A 174 1.90 -9.62 -2.34
CA LEU A 174 2.82 -10.74 -2.15
C LEU A 174 2.81 -11.28 -0.70
N GLU A 175 2.48 -10.46 0.28
CA GLU A 175 2.38 -10.91 1.68
C GLU A 175 1.33 -12.01 1.87
N GLY A 176 0.26 -11.99 1.08
CA GLY A 176 -0.77 -13.02 1.03
C GLY A 176 -0.39 -14.26 0.23
N THR A 177 0.83 -14.36 -0.31
CA THR A 177 1.28 -15.44 -1.18
C THR A 177 2.50 -16.18 -0.64
N THR A 178 2.82 -17.32 -1.25
CA THR A 178 4.05 -18.06 -0.98
C THR A 178 5.27 -17.46 -1.67
N LEU A 179 5.08 -16.57 -2.64
CA LEU A 179 6.17 -15.89 -3.33
C LEU A 179 6.92 -14.97 -2.37
N SER A 180 8.25 -14.93 -2.48
CA SER A 180 9.06 -13.97 -1.75
C SER A 180 9.01 -12.61 -2.42
N GLU A 181 8.85 -11.58 -1.62
CA GLU A 181 9.02 -10.17 -1.98
C GLU A 181 10.44 -9.66 -1.72
N GLY A 182 11.40 -10.56 -1.60
CA GLY A 182 12.82 -10.22 -1.45
C GLY A 182 13.20 -9.58 -0.11
N ARG A 183 12.55 -9.96 1.00
CA ARG A 183 12.90 -9.44 2.33
C ARG A 183 14.36 -9.72 2.67
N GLY A 184 15.07 -8.66 3.09
CA GLY A 184 16.49 -8.71 3.43
C GLY A 184 17.44 -8.68 2.23
N THR A 185 16.93 -8.48 1.02
CA THR A 185 17.73 -8.09 -0.14
C THR A 185 17.90 -6.57 -0.20
N THR A 186 18.65 -6.06 -1.16
CA THR A 186 18.79 -4.62 -1.41
C THR A 186 17.59 -3.99 -2.14
N ARG A 187 16.63 -4.80 -2.61
CA ARG A 187 15.47 -4.39 -3.40
C ARG A 187 14.16 -5.07 -2.92
N PRO A 188 13.85 -5.02 -1.60
CA PRO A 188 12.63 -5.61 -1.09
C PRO A 188 11.42 -4.91 -1.71
N LEU A 189 10.38 -5.70 -2.04
CA LEU A 189 9.12 -5.20 -2.61
C LEU A 189 9.23 -4.53 -4.00
N GLU A 190 10.42 -4.55 -4.60
CA GLU A 190 10.66 -4.21 -6.00
C GLU A 190 10.83 -5.46 -6.87
N LEU A 191 10.84 -6.63 -6.24
CA LEU A 191 10.98 -7.93 -6.90
C LEU A 191 10.12 -8.98 -6.22
N PHE A 192 9.82 -10.04 -6.98
CA PHE A 192 9.09 -11.20 -6.46
C PHE A 192 9.56 -12.47 -7.15
N GLY A 193 9.45 -13.60 -6.46
CA GLY A 193 9.81 -14.90 -7.00
C GLY A 193 9.86 -16.01 -5.97
N ALA A 194 10.32 -17.18 -6.40
CA ALA A 194 10.47 -18.36 -5.56
C ALA A 194 11.52 -19.31 -6.17
N PRO A 195 11.99 -20.34 -5.42
CA PRO A 195 12.96 -21.30 -5.95
C PRO A 195 12.44 -22.15 -7.12
N ASP A 196 11.12 -22.31 -7.23
CA ASP A 196 10.40 -23.21 -8.14
C ASP A 196 9.57 -22.45 -9.20
N ILE A 197 9.87 -21.17 -9.40
CA ILE A 197 9.23 -20.32 -10.43
C ILE A 197 10.20 -20.12 -11.60
N ASP A 198 9.71 -20.30 -12.83
CA ASP A 198 10.38 -19.85 -14.05
C ASP A 198 9.95 -18.42 -14.38
N ALA A 199 10.79 -17.46 -14.05
CA ALA A 199 10.48 -16.04 -14.25
C ALA A 199 10.35 -15.66 -15.74
N GLN A 200 11.07 -16.34 -16.64
CA GLN A 200 10.98 -16.07 -18.08
C GLN A 200 9.63 -16.54 -18.62
N ALA A 201 9.19 -17.74 -18.23
CA ALA A 201 7.87 -18.25 -18.60
C ALA A 201 6.75 -17.37 -18.04
N VAL A 202 6.85 -16.96 -16.76
CA VAL A 202 5.87 -16.03 -16.12
C VAL A 202 5.79 -14.71 -16.89
N MET A 203 6.93 -14.06 -17.18
CA MET A 203 6.92 -12.81 -17.94
C MET A 203 6.39 -12.98 -19.38
N ALA A 204 6.65 -14.11 -20.01
CA ALA A 204 6.12 -14.41 -21.35
C ALA A 204 4.60 -14.56 -21.32
N GLU A 205 4.06 -15.29 -20.34
CA GLU A 205 2.63 -15.46 -20.14
C GLU A 205 1.93 -14.13 -19.77
N MET A 206 2.54 -13.31 -18.91
CA MET A 206 2.03 -11.96 -18.61
C MET A 206 1.91 -11.10 -19.88
N ARG A 207 2.93 -11.12 -20.76
CA ARG A 207 2.90 -10.39 -22.03
C ARG A 207 1.84 -10.92 -22.99
N ALA A 208 1.59 -12.22 -22.97
CA ALA A 208 0.57 -12.85 -23.81
C ALA A 208 -0.84 -12.52 -23.34
N LEU A 209 -1.05 -12.40 -22.02
CA LEU A 209 -2.36 -12.16 -21.42
C LEU A 209 -2.80 -10.70 -21.54
N ALA A 210 -1.96 -9.73 -21.09
CA ALA A 210 -2.30 -8.31 -21.05
C ALA A 210 -1.04 -7.43 -21.13
N PRO A 211 -0.44 -7.23 -22.29
CA PRO A 211 0.76 -6.42 -22.46
C PRO A 211 0.55 -4.94 -22.05
N GLU A 212 -0.68 -4.46 -22.15
CA GLU A 212 -1.04 -3.08 -21.75
C GLU A 212 -0.95 -2.85 -20.23
N TRP A 213 -1.08 -3.90 -19.41
CA TRP A 213 -0.93 -3.80 -17.95
C TRP A 213 0.54 -3.73 -17.51
N LEU A 214 1.46 -3.97 -18.43
CA LEU A 214 2.90 -3.95 -18.18
C LEU A 214 3.57 -2.64 -18.63
N ARG A 215 2.78 -1.66 -19.05
CA ARG A 215 3.30 -0.35 -19.47
C ARG A 215 3.79 0.48 -18.28
N GLY A 216 4.69 1.40 -18.59
CA GLY A 216 5.18 2.38 -17.62
C GLY A 216 6.24 1.84 -16.67
N CYS A 217 6.74 0.63 -16.88
CA CYS A 217 7.86 0.04 -16.17
C CYS A 217 8.67 -0.90 -17.08
N VAL A 218 9.83 -1.33 -16.57
CA VAL A 218 10.60 -2.40 -17.18
C VAL A 218 10.61 -3.61 -16.26
N LEU A 219 10.29 -4.78 -16.80
CA LEU A 219 10.39 -6.05 -16.09
C LEU A 219 11.65 -6.78 -16.53
N ARG A 220 12.42 -7.26 -15.58
CA ARG A 220 13.65 -8.01 -15.80
C ARG A 220 13.68 -9.27 -14.93
N GLU A 221 14.13 -10.37 -15.53
CA GLU A 221 14.50 -11.55 -14.75
C GLU A 221 15.60 -11.20 -13.75
N CYS A 222 15.51 -11.75 -12.54
CA CYS A 222 16.53 -11.63 -11.52
C CYS A 222 16.65 -12.91 -10.69
N TRP A 223 17.80 -13.06 -10.07
CA TRP A 223 18.05 -14.08 -9.06
C TRP A 223 18.37 -13.40 -7.75
N PHE A 224 17.79 -13.90 -6.66
CA PHE A 224 17.97 -13.30 -5.34
C PHE A 224 17.83 -14.35 -4.24
N GLU A 225 18.43 -14.07 -3.09
CA GLU A 225 18.32 -14.87 -1.90
C GLU A 225 17.78 -14.02 -0.75
N PRO A 226 16.54 -14.24 -0.29
CA PRO A 226 16.00 -13.55 0.87
C PRO A 226 16.76 -13.95 2.14
N THR A 227 17.07 -12.99 3.01
CA THR A 227 17.78 -13.28 4.25
C THR A 227 16.84 -13.59 5.42
N PHE A 228 15.56 -13.27 5.29
CA PHE A 228 14.52 -13.63 6.26
C PHE A 228 13.15 -13.72 5.58
N HIS A 229 12.16 -14.23 6.32
CA HIS A 229 10.79 -14.48 5.88
C HIS A 229 10.68 -15.64 4.87
N LYS A 230 9.91 -15.46 3.79
CA LYS A 230 9.67 -16.52 2.79
C LYS A 230 10.94 -16.87 2.03
N HIS A 231 11.22 -18.15 1.90
CA HIS A 231 12.37 -18.69 1.20
C HIS A 231 13.75 -18.19 1.69
N ALA A 232 13.86 -17.79 2.96
CA ALA A 232 15.13 -17.34 3.54
C ALA A 232 16.26 -18.36 3.31
N GLY A 233 17.40 -17.91 2.80
CA GLY A 233 18.57 -18.73 2.49
C GLY A 233 18.40 -19.66 1.28
N LYS A 234 17.37 -19.44 0.45
CA LYS A 234 17.18 -20.18 -0.81
C LYS A 234 17.33 -19.24 -1.99
N LEU A 235 18.04 -19.72 -3.01
CA LEU A 235 18.11 -18.99 -4.27
C LEU A 235 16.75 -19.03 -4.97
N CYS A 236 16.19 -17.86 -5.22
CA CYS A 236 14.92 -17.65 -5.89
C CYS A 236 15.19 -17.10 -7.30
N GLN A 237 14.45 -17.60 -8.28
CA GLN A 237 14.29 -16.92 -9.57
C GLN A 237 13.05 -16.03 -9.51
N GLY A 238 13.12 -14.84 -10.09
CA GLY A 238 12.01 -13.92 -10.02
C GLY A 238 12.07 -12.79 -11.02
N VAL A 239 11.14 -11.85 -10.82
CA VAL A 239 10.97 -10.68 -11.66
C VAL A 239 11.25 -9.44 -10.83
N GLN A 240 12.11 -8.56 -11.35
CA GLN A 240 12.32 -7.21 -10.80
C GLN A 240 11.53 -6.19 -11.59
N ILE A 241 10.87 -5.29 -10.87
CA ILE A 241 10.08 -4.18 -11.42
C ILE A 241 10.92 -2.91 -11.34
N HIS A 242 11.25 -2.33 -12.50
CA HIS A 242 12.02 -1.10 -12.59
C HIS A 242 11.11 0.09 -12.88
N VAL A 243 11.10 1.07 -11.97
CA VAL A 243 10.32 2.32 -12.05
C VAL A 243 11.14 3.54 -11.62
N GLU A 244 12.47 3.38 -11.57
CA GLU A 244 13.42 4.42 -11.15
C GLU A 244 13.85 5.35 -12.28
N ASP A 245 14.01 4.81 -13.48
CA ASP A 245 14.56 5.54 -14.62
C ASP A 245 13.47 6.33 -15.36
N PRO A 246 13.57 7.67 -15.43
CA PRO A 246 12.62 8.51 -16.16
C PRO A 246 12.50 8.17 -17.65
N ALA A 247 13.51 7.51 -18.25
CA ALA A 247 13.45 7.08 -19.65
C ALA A 247 12.46 5.93 -19.87
N HIS A 248 12.12 5.19 -18.82
CA HIS A 248 11.27 3.99 -18.90
C HIS A 248 10.04 4.06 -18.02
N TYR A 249 10.06 4.93 -17.00
CA TYR A 249 8.94 5.08 -16.08
C TYR A 249 7.90 6.05 -16.63
N ASP A 250 6.72 5.53 -16.92
CA ASP A 250 5.53 6.35 -17.21
C ASP A 250 4.56 6.25 -16.04
N HIS A 251 4.49 7.32 -15.26
CA HIS A 251 3.66 7.40 -14.06
C HIS A 251 2.17 7.21 -14.34
N ALA A 252 1.68 7.74 -15.46
CA ALA A 252 0.28 7.63 -15.85
C ALA A 252 -0.08 6.24 -16.39
N ALA A 253 0.88 5.54 -17.00
CA ALA A 253 0.67 4.21 -17.55
C ALA A 253 0.96 3.07 -16.56
N PHE A 254 1.82 3.29 -15.57
CA PHE A 254 2.22 2.26 -14.61
C PHE A 254 1.05 1.81 -13.73
N ARG A 255 0.79 0.49 -13.75
CA ARG A 255 -0.33 -0.18 -13.07
C ARG A 255 0.19 -1.27 -12.13
N PRO A 256 0.71 -0.93 -10.94
CA PRO A 256 1.33 -1.90 -10.02
C PRO A 256 0.38 -2.99 -9.55
N TRP A 257 -0.88 -2.66 -9.25
CA TRP A 257 -1.88 -3.63 -8.82
C TRP A 257 -2.23 -4.63 -9.93
N ARG A 258 -2.50 -4.14 -11.16
CA ARG A 258 -2.76 -5.00 -12.32
C ARG A 258 -1.56 -5.84 -12.70
N LEU A 259 -0.38 -5.27 -12.65
CA LEU A 259 0.87 -6.00 -12.91
C LEU A 259 1.02 -7.19 -11.97
N GLN A 260 0.80 -6.97 -10.67
CA GLN A 260 0.93 -8.04 -9.69
C GLN A 260 -0.20 -9.06 -9.80
N ALA A 261 -1.44 -8.64 -10.04
CA ALA A 261 -2.55 -9.52 -10.34
C ALA A 261 -2.27 -10.42 -11.56
N LEU A 262 -1.72 -9.82 -12.62
CA LEU A 262 -1.36 -10.54 -13.84
C LEU A 262 -0.24 -11.57 -13.59
N ALA A 263 0.74 -11.24 -12.74
CA ALA A 263 1.77 -12.19 -12.36
C ALA A 263 1.19 -13.41 -11.62
N PHE A 264 0.24 -13.20 -10.71
CA PHE A 264 -0.46 -14.29 -10.04
C PHE A 264 -1.24 -15.16 -11.03
N LYS A 265 -1.97 -14.53 -11.96
CA LYS A 265 -2.72 -15.24 -13.00
C LYS A 265 -1.80 -16.06 -13.92
N ALA A 266 -0.67 -15.48 -14.33
CA ALA A 266 0.31 -16.18 -15.17
C ALA A 266 0.89 -17.41 -14.45
N ILE A 267 1.27 -17.27 -13.17
CA ILE A 267 1.77 -18.40 -12.37
C ILE A 267 0.70 -19.49 -12.26
N ARG A 268 -0.57 -19.14 -11.94
CA ARG A 268 -1.66 -20.10 -11.82
C ARG A 268 -1.92 -20.85 -13.14
N ARG A 269 -1.82 -20.16 -14.26
CA ARG A 269 -2.00 -20.79 -15.60
C ARG A 269 -0.84 -21.74 -15.97
N LEU A 270 0.40 -21.36 -15.64
CA LEU A 270 1.58 -22.18 -15.91
C LEU A 270 1.68 -23.37 -14.96
N GLN A 271 1.26 -23.18 -13.71
CA GLN A 271 1.34 -24.17 -12.64
C GLN A 271 0.00 -24.19 -11.87
N PRO A 272 -1.04 -24.90 -12.37
CA PRO A 272 -2.37 -24.89 -11.77
C PRO A 272 -2.41 -25.30 -10.30
N ASP A 273 -1.55 -26.23 -9.90
CA ASP A 273 -1.49 -26.78 -8.55
C ASP A 273 -0.48 -26.02 -7.63
N TYR A 274 0.12 -24.93 -8.11
CA TYR A 274 1.05 -24.15 -7.30
C TYR A 274 0.36 -23.61 -6.05
N PRO A 275 0.94 -23.81 -4.83
CA PRO A 275 0.35 -23.34 -3.59
C PRO A 275 0.54 -21.83 -3.42
N LEU A 276 -0.09 -21.04 -4.31
CA LEU A 276 0.14 -19.59 -4.42
C LEU A 276 -0.29 -18.85 -3.16
N TRP A 277 -1.44 -19.19 -2.58
CA TRP A 277 -2.00 -18.47 -1.45
C TRP A 277 -1.48 -19.01 -0.12
N ARG A 278 -1.14 -18.10 0.79
CA ARG A 278 -0.77 -18.47 2.15
C ARG A 278 -2.00 -18.48 3.04
N ASP A 279 -2.21 -19.61 3.72
CA ASP A 279 -3.18 -19.75 4.81
C ASP A 279 -2.43 -19.62 6.15
N PHE A 280 -2.57 -18.49 6.80
CA PHE A 280 -1.92 -18.18 8.08
C PHE A 280 -2.62 -17.00 8.75
N PRO A 281 -2.58 -16.89 10.09
CA PRO A 281 -3.10 -15.73 10.81
C PRO A 281 -2.43 -14.45 10.35
N TYR A 282 -3.21 -13.50 9.82
CA TYR A 282 -2.69 -12.24 9.30
C TYR A 282 -3.37 -11.06 9.97
N GLU A 283 -2.57 -10.18 10.58
CA GLU A 283 -3.00 -8.91 11.18
C GLU A 283 -4.27 -9.02 12.04
N TYR A 284 -4.26 -9.99 12.98
CA TYR A 284 -5.34 -10.32 13.92
C TYR A 284 -6.57 -11.02 13.30
N GLU A 285 -6.52 -11.42 12.05
CA GLU A 285 -7.53 -12.22 11.37
C GLU A 285 -7.08 -13.68 11.28
N PHE A 286 -8.01 -14.61 11.53
CA PHE A 286 -7.70 -16.04 11.66
C PHE A 286 -8.49 -16.90 10.66
N ASP A 287 -9.60 -16.37 10.12
CA ASP A 287 -10.57 -17.12 9.33
C ASP A 287 -10.64 -16.68 7.86
N ARG A 288 -9.82 -15.68 7.48
CA ARG A 288 -9.80 -15.12 6.13
C ARG A 288 -8.38 -15.13 5.58
N LEU A 289 -8.24 -15.42 4.30
CA LEU A 289 -6.93 -15.41 3.63
C LEU A 289 -6.35 -13.99 3.59
N ALA A 290 -5.05 -13.89 3.83
CA ALA A 290 -4.34 -12.61 3.83
C ALA A 290 -4.48 -11.86 2.50
N ILE A 291 -4.49 -12.57 1.36
CA ILE A 291 -4.68 -11.94 0.04
C ILE A 291 -6.04 -11.26 -0.08
N ASP A 292 -7.10 -11.86 0.45
CA ASP A 292 -8.45 -11.30 0.41
C ASP A 292 -8.58 -10.08 1.34
N LEU A 293 -7.92 -10.12 2.49
CA LEU A 293 -7.83 -8.98 3.43
C LEU A 293 -7.07 -7.81 2.81
N ILE A 294 -5.91 -8.08 2.20
CA ILE A 294 -5.08 -7.06 1.56
C ILE A 294 -5.82 -6.45 0.36
N ASN A 295 -6.44 -7.26 -0.49
CA ASN A 295 -7.21 -6.77 -1.63
C ASN A 295 -8.55 -6.12 -1.19
N GLY A 296 -9.07 -6.47 0.00
CA GLY A 296 -10.33 -5.98 0.55
C GLY A 296 -11.56 -6.72 -0.01
N SER A 297 -11.36 -7.85 -0.65
CA SER A 297 -12.39 -8.77 -1.14
C SER A 297 -11.73 -10.01 -1.74
N PRO A 298 -12.47 -11.14 -1.94
CA PRO A 298 -11.95 -12.34 -2.60
C PRO A 298 -11.86 -12.22 -4.13
N VAL A 299 -12.39 -11.14 -4.72
CA VAL A 299 -12.54 -10.97 -6.18
C VAL A 299 -11.23 -11.22 -6.94
N LEU A 300 -10.11 -10.70 -6.45
CA LEU A 300 -8.80 -10.91 -7.09
C LEU A 300 -8.41 -12.39 -7.08
N ARG A 301 -8.49 -13.04 -5.93
CA ARG A 301 -8.12 -14.46 -5.77
C ARG A 301 -9.01 -15.35 -6.62
N GLU A 302 -10.31 -15.13 -6.59
CA GLU A 302 -11.29 -15.88 -7.40
C GLU A 302 -11.01 -15.71 -8.89
N TRP A 303 -10.71 -14.48 -9.33
CA TRP A 303 -10.31 -14.24 -10.72
C TRP A 303 -9.00 -14.96 -11.07
N VAL A 304 -8.02 -15.00 -10.19
CA VAL A 304 -6.76 -15.70 -10.43
C VAL A 304 -6.99 -17.21 -10.55
N ASP A 305 -7.78 -17.77 -9.67
CA ASP A 305 -7.96 -19.22 -9.53
C ASP A 305 -8.93 -19.83 -10.59
N ASP A 306 -9.87 -19.05 -11.11
CA ASP A 306 -10.78 -19.52 -12.15
C ASP A 306 -10.10 -19.54 -13.53
N PRO A 307 -9.86 -20.70 -14.14
CA PRO A 307 -9.18 -20.81 -15.44
C PRO A 307 -9.96 -20.18 -16.61
N ALA A 308 -11.27 -19.94 -16.44
CA ALA A 308 -12.13 -19.38 -17.47
C ALA A 308 -12.02 -17.85 -17.57
N THR A 309 -11.59 -17.17 -16.51
CA THR A 309 -11.52 -15.71 -16.49
C THR A 309 -10.34 -15.17 -17.29
N VAL A 310 -10.53 -14.01 -17.88
CA VAL A 310 -9.55 -13.27 -18.68
C VAL A 310 -9.26 -11.89 -18.08
N PRO A 311 -8.18 -11.19 -18.49
CA PRO A 311 -7.88 -9.85 -17.98
C PRO A 311 -9.02 -8.85 -18.10
N ALA A 312 -9.84 -8.92 -19.15
CA ALA A 312 -10.99 -8.05 -19.35
C ALA A 312 -12.04 -8.12 -18.22
N ASP A 313 -12.19 -9.28 -17.59
CA ASP A 313 -13.15 -9.46 -16.50
C ASP A 313 -12.73 -8.66 -15.26
N LEU A 314 -11.45 -8.77 -14.85
CA LEU A 314 -10.91 -8.01 -13.73
C LEU A 314 -10.83 -6.51 -14.06
N GLU A 315 -10.49 -6.17 -15.31
CA GLU A 315 -10.45 -4.79 -15.80
C GLU A 315 -11.81 -4.11 -15.67
N ALA A 316 -12.89 -4.79 -16.02
CA ALA A 316 -14.24 -4.24 -15.93
C ALA A 316 -14.62 -3.86 -14.49
N VAL A 317 -14.32 -4.73 -13.52
CA VAL A 317 -14.56 -4.47 -12.09
C VAL A 317 -13.69 -3.33 -11.61
N ALA A 318 -12.38 -3.40 -11.86
CA ALA A 318 -11.44 -2.38 -11.39
C ALA A 318 -11.75 -0.99 -11.96
N ARG A 319 -12.12 -0.87 -13.24
CA ARG A 319 -12.49 0.44 -13.84
C ARG A 319 -13.74 1.03 -13.23
N ALA A 320 -14.75 0.22 -12.91
CA ALA A 320 -15.96 0.69 -12.25
C ALA A 320 -15.62 1.25 -10.86
N ASP A 321 -14.84 0.52 -10.09
CA ASP A 321 -14.41 0.90 -8.75
C ASP A 321 -13.50 2.15 -8.77
N GLU A 322 -12.55 2.22 -9.70
CA GLU A 322 -11.66 3.38 -9.90
C GLU A 322 -12.45 4.64 -10.25
N ALA A 323 -13.44 4.53 -11.13
CA ALA A 323 -14.29 5.66 -11.50
C ALA A 323 -15.15 6.14 -10.32
N ALA A 324 -15.72 5.21 -9.55
CA ALA A 324 -16.48 5.52 -8.35
C ALA A 324 -15.60 6.22 -7.30
N TRP A 325 -14.39 5.70 -7.07
CA TRP A 325 -13.45 6.32 -6.15
C TRP A 325 -12.97 7.69 -6.62
N ALA A 326 -12.65 7.85 -7.89
CA ALA A 326 -12.23 9.13 -8.44
C ALA A 326 -13.29 10.22 -8.22
N ALA A 327 -14.56 9.89 -8.42
CA ALA A 327 -15.67 10.79 -8.12
C ALA A 327 -15.81 11.07 -6.62
N GLN A 328 -15.67 10.04 -5.78
CA GLN A 328 -15.80 10.15 -4.33
C GLN A 328 -14.68 10.98 -3.69
N ARG A 329 -13.44 10.83 -4.15
CA ARG A 329 -12.28 11.57 -3.60
C ARG A 329 -12.18 13.01 -4.09
N ALA A 330 -12.77 13.34 -5.26
CA ALA A 330 -12.60 14.63 -5.91
C ALA A 330 -12.86 15.86 -5.00
N PRO A 331 -13.89 15.87 -4.13
CA PRO A 331 -14.13 16.99 -3.23
C PRO A 331 -13.05 17.21 -2.15
N PHE A 332 -12.17 16.24 -1.94
CA PHE A 332 -11.16 16.27 -0.88
C PHE A 332 -9.74 16.59 -1.40
N LEU A 333 -9.59 16.76 -2.72
CA LEU A 333 -8.31 17.14 -3.30
C LEU A 333 -7.99 18.60 -2.97
N LEU A 334 -6.82 18.82 -2.36
CA LEU A 334 -6.32 20.13 -1.95
C LEU A 334 -5.35 20.72 -3.00
N TYR A 335 -4.83 19.86 -3.89
CA TYR A 335 -3.79 20.22 -4.84
C TYR A 335 -4.14 19.77 -6.25
#